data_ad52b6a4a16d4d709a3c44166c3e6e2e
#
_entry.id   ad52b6a4a16d4d709a3c44166c3e6e2e
#
_cell.length_a   1.000
_cell.length_b   1.000
_cell.length_c   1.000
_cell.angle_alpha   90.00
_cell.angle_beta   90.00
_cell.angle_gamma   90.00
#
_symmetry.space_group_name_H-M   'P 1'
#
loop_
_entity.id
_entity.type
_entity.pdbx_description
1 polymer ?
#
loop_
_entity_poly.entity_id
_entity_poly.type
_entity_poly.pdbx_seq_one_letter_code
_entity_poly.pdbx_strand_id
1 'polypeptide(L)'
;MKRSADGAEYSRCKRIETDMEKTKKVPTNTITRDVKDLAAPTGNIYETVVILYKRANQIALAEKKELNKKLEDFKNERDTMEEVFENKEQIEISKYYERQPKPDLVAISEFENDELFYRKAKQED
;
A
#
# COMPACT_ATOMS: atom_id res chain seq x y z
N MET A 1 22.43 -12.92 -28.52
CA MET A 1 21.02 -12.97 -28.13
C MET A 1 20.82 -12.37 -26.72
N LYS A 2 20.61 -11.08 -26.67
CA LYS A 2 20.46 -10.35 -25.42
C LYS A 2 19.06 -9.74 -25.34
N ARG A 3 18.01 -10.55 -25.31
CA ARG A 3 16.62 -10.05 -25.24
C ARG A 3 15.96 -10.21 -23.87
N SER A 4 16.57 -10.93 -22.94
CA SER A 4 15.92 -11.26 -21.67
C SER A 4 16.11 -10.21 -20.56
N ALA A 5 17.20 -9.44 -20.59
CA ALA A 5 17.49 -8.45 -19.55
C ALA A 5 16.68 -7.14 -19.70
N ASP A 6 16.54 -6.64 -20.93
CA ASP A 6 15.85 -5.39 -21.21
C ASP A 6 14.32 -5.51 -21.05
N GLY A 7 13.75 -6.68 -21.36
CA GLY A 7 12.34 -6.96 -21.19
C GLY A 7 11.90 -7.05 -19.73
N ALA A 8 12.76 -7.57 -18.85
CA ALA A 8 12.48 -7.67 -17.42
C ALA A 8 12.51 -6.31 -16.72
N GLU A 9 13.46 -5.45 -17.04
CA GLU A 9 13.54 -4.08 -16.53
C GLU A 9 12.40 -3.21 -17.03
N TYR A 10 12.06 -3.31 -18.30
CA TYR A 10 10.93 -2.59 -18.88
C TYR A 10 9.60 -3.03 -18.27
N SER A 11 9.40 -4.32 -18.05
CA SER A 11 8.23 -4.85 -17.36
C SER A 11 8.15 -4.40 -15.91
N ARG A 12 9.31 -4.29 -15.25
CA ARG A 12 9.41 -3.80 -13.88
C ARG A 12 9.07 -2.30 -13.80
N CYS A 13 9.58 -1.48 -14.69
CA CYS A 13 9.28 -0.05 -14.79
C CYS A 13 7.80 0.19 -15.08
N LYS A 14 7.21 -0.53 -16.04
CA LYS A 14 5.77 -0.46 -16.32
C LYS A 14 4.92 -0.88 -15.13
N ARG A 15 5.38 -1.87 -14.38
CA ARG A 15 4.66 -2.34 -13.20
C ARG A 15 4.66 -1.28 -12.10
N ILE A 16 5.79 -0.60 -11.89
CA ILE A 16 5.91 0.51 -10.93
C ILE A 16 5.05 1.70 -11.36
N GLU A 17 5.08 2.08 -12.64
CA GLU A 17 4.25 3.15 -13.18
C GLU A 17 2.75 2.85 -13.08
N THR A 18 2.35 1.62 -13.39
CA THR A 18 0.96 1.18 -13.25
C THR A 18 0.53 1.15 -11.79
N ASP A 19 1.40 0.76 -10.87
CA ASP A 19 1.10 0.78 -9.44
C ASP A 19 0.93 2.21 -8.93
N MET A 20 1.75 3.14 -9.40
CA MET A 20 1.61 4.57 -9.09
C MET A 20 0.36 5.20 -9.69
N GLU A 21 -0.05 4.82 -10.89
CA GLU A 21 -1.29 5.30 -11.50
C GLU A 21 -2.53 4.72 -10.82
N LYS A 22 -2.45 3.48 -10.38
CA LYS A 22 -3.56 2.81 -9.67
C LYS A 22 -3.79 3.40 -8.29
N THR A 23 -2.75 3.77 -7.58
CA THR A 23 -2.88 4.46 -6.29
C THR A 23 -3.57 5.82 -6.42
N LYS A 24 -3.46 6.47 -7.56
CA LYS A 24 -4.18 7.73 -7.84
C LYS A 24 -5.69 7.55 -8.01
N LYS A 25 -6.14 6.38 -8.37
CA LYS A 25 -7.57 6.06 -8.55
C LYS A 25 -8.25 5.54 -7.29
N VAL A 26 -7.50 5.26 -6.25
CA VAL A 26 -8.05 4.79 -4.98
C VAL A 26 -8.76 5.95 -4.27
N PRO A 27 -10.03 5.83 -3.90
CA PRO A 27 -10.72 6.89 -3.17
C PRO A 27 -10.11 7.07 -1.79
N THR A 28 -9.94 8.32 -1.37
CA THR A 28 -9.42 8.66 -0.05
C THR A 28 -10.47 8.56 1.05
N ASN A 29 -11.73 8.55 0.66
CA ASN A 29 -12.87 8.46 1.57
C ASN A 29 -13.49 7.06 1.52
N THR A 30 -14.10 6.66 2.62
CA THR A 30 -14.88 5.43 2.66
C THR A 30 -16.15 5.58 1.80
N ILE A 31 -16.30 4.73 0.82
CA ILE A 31 -17.45 4.68 -0.08
C ILE A 31 -18.27 3.41 0.17
N THR A 32 -19.54 3.46 -0.14
CA THR A 32 -20.41 2.28 -0.08
C THR A 32 -20.00 1.29 -1.17
N ARG A 33 -19.82 0.03 -0.79
CA ARG A 33 -19.40 -1.04 -1.70
C ARG A 33 -20.43 -2.16 -1.74
N ASP A 34 -20.50 -2.86 -2.86
CA ASP A 34 -21.37 -4.03 -2.98
C ASP A 34 -20.69 -5.26 -2.35
N VAL A 35 -21.30 -5.75 -1.27
CA VAL A 35 -20.82 -6.91 -0.54
C VAL A 35 -20.86 -8.19 -1.38
N LYS A 36 -21.83 -8.31 -2.29
CA LYS A 36 -21.94 -9.46 -3.17
C LYS A 36 -20.77 -9.56 -4.14
N ASP A 37 -20.38 -8.43 -4.72
CA ASP A 37 -19.24 -8.38 -5.63
C ASP A 37 -17.92 -8.70 -4.91
N LEU A 38 -17.76 -8.26 -3.68
CA LEU A 38 -16.59 -8.58 -2.87
C LEU A 38 -16.56 -10.06 -2.46
N ALA A 39 -17.70 -10.66 -2.20
CA ALA A 39 -17.81 -12.06 -1.81
C ALA A 39 -17.71 -13.04 -3.00
N ALA A 40 -17.98 -12.58 -4.21
CA ALA A 40 -18.05 -13.44 -5.39
C ALA A 40 -16.78 -14.27 -5.66
N PRO A 41 -15.54 -13.71 -5.60
CA PRO A 41 -14.32 -14.49 -5.85
C PRO A 41 -14.05 -15.60 -4.84
N THR A 42 -14.41 -15.39 -3.58
CA THR A 42 -14.16 -16.35 -2.48
C THR A 42 -15.36 -17.21 -2.15
N GLY A 43 -16.55 -16.74 -2.49
CA GLY A 43 -17.83 -17.37 -2.11
C GLY A 43 -18.24 -17.13 -0.66
N ASN A 44 -17.41 -16.43 0.13
CA ASN A 44 -17.70 -16.13 1.53
C ASN A 44 -17.11 -14.76 1.90
N ILE A 45 -17.96 -13.85 2.34
CA ILE A 45 -17.54 -12.49 2.72
C ILE A 45 -16.51 -12.49 3.88
N TYR A 46 -16.61 -13.43 4.81
CA TYR A 46 -15.67 -13.53 5.92
C TYR A 46 -14.25 -13.88 5.45
N GLU A 47 -14.12 -14.75 4.46
CA GLU A 47 -12.83 -15.05 3.84
C GLU A 47 -12.25 -13.81 3.13
N THR A 48 -13.10 -13.08 2.41
CA THR A 48 -12.71 -11.82 1.76
C THR A 48 -12.21 -10.81 2.77
N VAL A 49 -12.89 -10.63 3.88
CA VAL A 49 -12.48 -9.70 4.96
C VAL A 49 -11.13 -10.09 5.54
N VAL A 50 -10.88 -11.37 5.76
CA VAL A 50 -9.58 -11.85 6.27
C VAL A 50 -8.45 -11.60 5.27
N ILE A 51 -8.68 -11.82 3.99
CA ILE A 51 -7.71 -11.53 2.92
C ILE A 51 -7.37 -10.03 2.89
N LEU A 52 -8.39 -9.19 2.91
CA LEU A 52 -8.24 -7.74 2.90
C LEU A 52 -7.51 -7.23 4.15
N TYR A 53 -7.84 -7.76 5.31
CA TYR A 53 -7.20 -7.45 6.58
C TYR A 53 -5.69 -7.75 6.55
N LYS A 54 -5.32 -8.95 6.09
CA LYS A 54 -3.91 -9.34 5.99
C LYS A 54 -3.14 -8.45 5.02
N ARG A 55 -3.74 -8.15 3.88
CA ARG A 55 -3.11 -7.27 2.89
C ARG A 55 -2.97 -5.84 3.42
N ALA A 56 -3.99 -5.30 4.05
CA ALA A 56 -3.95 -3.97 4.64
C ALA A 56 -2.83 -3.85 5.70
N ASN A 57 -2.64 -4.87 6.52
CA ASN A 57 -1.55 -4.91 7.49
C ASN A 57 -0.16 -4.92 6.82
N GLN A 58 0.01 -5.65 5.73
CA GLN A 58 1.26 -5.64 4.96
C GLN A 58 1.58 -4.26 4.40
N ILE A 59 0.58 -3.60 3.83
CA ILE A 59 0.71 -2.25 3.28
C ILE A 59 1.06 -1.25 4.40
N ALA A 60 0.34 -1.32 5.51
CA ALA A 60 0.57 -0.43 6.66
C ALA A 60 1.98 -0.59 7.25
N LEU A 61 2.49 -1.82 7.34
CA LEU A 61 3.85 -2.08 7.80
C LEU A 61 4.90 -1.54 6.84
N ALA A 62 4.69 -1.67 5.54
CA ALA A 62 5.59 -1.14 4.53
C ALA A 62 5.65 0.39 4.59
N GLU A 63 4.49 1.05 4.65
CA GLU A 63 4.39 2.50 4.80
C GLU A 63 5.07 3.00 6.08
N LYS A 64 4.82 2.31 7.18
CA LYS A 64 5.43 2.65 8.48
C LYS A 64 6.95 2.54 8.45
N LYS A 65 7.49 1.52 7.81
CA LYS A 65 8.94 1.34 7.65
C LYS A 65 9.56 2.47 6.82
N GLU A 66 8.92 2.82 5.71
CA GLU A 66 9.37 3.93 4.86
C GLU A 66 9.34 5.27 5.61
N LEU A 67 8.23 5.53 6.30
CA LEU A 67 8.07 6.75 7.08
C LEU A 67 9.13 6.85 8.19
N ASN A 68 9.34 5.77 8.94
CA ASN A 68 10.35 5.74 10.00
C ASN A 68 11.77 5.96 9.45
N LYS A 69 12.08 5.36 8.31
CA LYS A 69 13.37 5.53 7.64
C LYS A 69 13.61 6.99 7.24
N LYS A 70 12.60 7.63 6.69
CA LYS A 70 12.68 9.06 6.33
C LYS A 70 12.77 9.96 7.56
N LEU A 71 12.06 9.64 8.63
CA LEU A 71 12.10 10.42 9.87
C LEU A 71 13.42 10.24 10.64
N GLU A 72 14.08 9.09 10.54
CA GLU A 72 15.41 8.88 11.15
C GLU A 72 16.47 9.82 10.57
N ASP A 73 16.42 10.05 9.26
CA ASP A 73 17.32 10.99 8.60
C ASP A 73 17.18 12.42 9.18
N PHE A 74 15.98 12.81 9.58
CA PHE A 74 15.72 14.10 10.22
C PHE A 74 16.07 14.15 11.71
N LYS A 75 16.01 13.03 12.41
CA LYS A 75 16.41 12.96 13.83
C LYS A 75 17.90 13.25 14.02
N ASN A 76 18.71 12.75 13.13
CA ASN A 76 20.16 12.95 13.17
C ASN A 76 20.55 14.44 13.03
N GLU A 77 19.74 15.22 12.33
CA GLU A 77 19.92 16.66 12.20
C GLU A 77 19.44 17.43 13.46
N ARG A 78 18.48 16.87 14.21
CA ARG A 78 17.90 17.50 15.41
C ARG A 78 18.82 17.46 16.62
N ASP A 79 19.65 16.45 16.76
CA ASP A 79 20.56 16.30 17.91
C ASP A 79 21.61 17.42 17.98
N THR A 80 21.77 18.20 16.91
CA THR A 80 22.71 19.32 16.83
C THR A 80 22.08 20.68 17.15
N MET A 81 20.76 20.80 17.24
CA MET A 81 20.06 22.05 17.53
C MET A 81 18.97 21.86 18.59
N GLU A 82 19.19 22.37 19.79
CA GLU A 82 18.27 22.28 20.94
C GLU A 82 17.01 23.14 20.81
N GLU A 83 16.80 23.90 19.76
CA GLU A 83 15.63 24.74 19.60
C GLU A 83 14.62 24.18 18.62
N VAL A 84 13.35 24.37 19.00
CA VAL A 84 12.12 24.00 18.29
C VAL A 84 12.05 24.72 16.94
N PHE A 85 12.91 24.36 16.01
CA PHE A 85 12.66 24.66 14.61
C PHE A 85 11.66 23.63 14.10
N GLU A 86 10.45 24.10 13.80
CA GLU A 86 9.54 23.34 12.99
C GLU A 86 10.25 23.00 11.69
N ASN A 87 10.66 21.74 11.55
CA ASN A 87 11.28 21.28 10.33
C ASN A 87 10.18 21.20 9.26
N LYS A 88 10.16 22.17 8.35
CA LYS A 88 9.18 22.26 7.27
C LYS A 88 9.15 20.99 6.42
N GLU A 89 10.30 20.39 6.19
CA GLU A 89 10.41 19.14 5.43
C GLU A 89 9.73 17.97 6.12
N GLN A 90 9.85 17.87 7.44
CA GLN A 90 9.15 16.86 8.23
C GLN A 90 7.63 17.04 8.18
N ILE A 91 7.16 18.27 8.26
CA ILE A 91 5.74 18.60 8.15
C ILE A 91 5.21 18.24 6.76
N GLU A 92 5.95 18.54 5.70
CA GLU A 92 5.57 18.18 4.33
C GLU A 92 5.49 16.68 4.12
N ILE A 93 6.45 15.91 4.63
CA ILE A 93 6.45 14.45 4.59
C ILE A 93 5.25 13.89 5.34
N SER A 94 4.98 14.38 6.54
CA SER A 94 3.84 13.95 7.33
C SER A 94 2.52 14.25 6.62
N LYS A 95 2.37 15.42 6.03
CA LYS A 95 1.20 15.78 5.23
C LYS A 95 1.04 14.89 4.00
N TYR A 96 2.14 14.55 3.34
CA TYR A 96 2.12 13.67 2.18
C TYR A 96 1.55 12.29 2.56
N TYR A 97 2.04 11.69 3.65
CA TYR A 97 1.55 10.38 4.11
C TYR A 97 0.12 10.42 4.62
N GLU A 98 -0.29 11.51 5.26
CA GLU A 98 -1.67 11.70 5.72
C GLU A 98 -2.68 11.83 4.57
N ARG A 99 -2.25 12.35 3.42
CA ARG A 99 -3.08 12.47 2.22
C ARG A 99 -3.21 11.18 1.44
N GLN A 100 -2.33 10.21 1.70
CA GLN A 100 -2.42 8.92 1.03
C GLN A 100 -3.70 8.18 1.44
N PRO A 101 -4.29 7.39 0.55
CA PRO A 101 -5.43 6.55 0.92
C PRO A 101 -5.02 5.55 2.00
N LYS A 102 -5.95 5.24 2.88
CA LYS A 102 -5.69 4.29 3.96
C LYS A 102 -5.38 2.90 3.41
N PRO A 103 -4.54 2.11 4.10
CA PRO A 103 -4.14 0.78 3.63
C PRO A 103 -5.31 -0.17 3.34
N ASP A 104 -6.38 -0.08 4.11
CA ASP A 104 -7.59 -0.87 3.90
C ASP A 104 -8.29 -0.54 2.58
N LEU A 105 -8.37 0.74 2.22
CA LEU A 105 -8.95 1.18 0.94
C LEU A 105 -8.09 0.72 -0.24
N VAL A 106 -6.78 0.79 -0.11
CA VAL A 106 -5.84 0.29 -1.12
C VAL A 106 -6.00 -1.23 -1.30
N ALA A 107 -6.11 -1.98 -0.21
CA ALA A 107 -6.30 -3.43 -0.24
C ALA A 107 -7.62 -3.81 -0.94
N ILE A 108 -8.70 -3.10 -0.67
CA ILE A 108 -9.99 -3.33 -1.33
C ILE A 108 -9.89 -3.05 -2.83
N SER A 109 -9.24 -1.97 -3.21
CA SER A 109 -9.02 -1.62 -4.61
C SER A 109 -8.20 -2.68 -5.35
N GLU A 110 -7.13 -3.18 -4.75
CA GLU A 110 -6.33 -4.29 -5.29
C GLU A 110 -7.16 -5.56 -5.47
N PHE A 111 -8.01 -5.86 -4.51
CA PHE A 111 -8.89 -7.04 -4.57
C PHE A 111 -9.93 -6.92 -5.70
N GLU A 112 -10.56 -5.77 -5.85
CA GLU A 112 -11.53 -5.51 -6.91
C GLU A 112 -10.91 -5.58 -8.31
N ASN A 113 -9.63 -5.22 -8.44
CA ASN A 113 -8.88 -5.26 -9.70
C ASN A 113 -8.19 -6.61 -9.97
N ASP A 114 -8.44 -7.63 -9.17
CA ASP A 114 -7.83 -8.96 -9.26
C ASP A 114 -6.28 -8.95 -9.18
N GLU A 115 -5.72 -7.99 -8.49
CA GLU A 115 -4.27 -7.85 -8.33
C GLU A 115 -3.72 -8.58 -7.11
N LEU A 116 -4.59 -9.06 -6.27
CA LEU A 116 -4.26 -9.64 -4.98
C LEU A 116 -4.14 -11.16 -5.10
N PHE A 117 -2.96 -11.68 -4.76
CA PHE A 117 -2.73 -13.11 -4.70
C PHE A 117 -2.98 -13.62 -3.29
N TYR A 118 -3.83 -14.64 -3.15
CA TYR A 118 -4.11 -15.29 -1.88
C TYR A 118 -4.19 -16.81 -2.04
N ARG A 119 -3.89 -17.51 -0.96
CA ARG A 119 -3.96 -18.97 -0.92
C ARG A 119 -4.85 -19.39 0.24
N LYS A 120 -5.80 -20.27 -0.05
CA LYS A 120 -6.62 -20.90 1.01
C LYS A 120 -5.80 -22.02 1.66
N ALA A 121 -5.82 -22.07 2.98
CA ALA A 121 -5.29 -23.21 3.70
C ALA A 121 -6.08 -24.47 3.32
N LYS A 122 -5.41 -25.57 3.01
CA LYS A 122 -6.07 -26.86 2.85
C LYS A 122 -6.65 -27.26 4.21
N GLN A 123 -7.95 -27.43 4.28
CA GLN A 123 -8.51 -28.16 5.39
C GLN A 123 -8.08 -29.61 5.22
N GLU A 124 -7.21 -30.06 6.12
CA GLU A 124 -6.95 -31.48 6.27
C GLU A 124 -8.21 -32.07 6.93
N ASP A 125 -8.94 -32.86 6.17
CA ASP A 125 -10.04 -33.64 6.69
C ASP A 125 -9.52 -34.74 7.63
#